data_7a72148ea6fb76ad007d0ef0559818ef
#
_entry.id   7a72148ea6fb76ad007d0ef0559818ef
#
_cell.length_a   1.000
_cell.length_b   1.000
_cell.length_c   1.000
_cell.angle_alpha   90.00
_cell.angle_beta   90.00
_cell.angle_gamma   90.00
#
_symmetry.space_group_name_H-M   'P 1'
#
loop_
_entity.id
_entity.type
_entity.pdbx_description
1 polymer ?
#
loop_
_entity_poly.entity_id
_entity_poly.type
_entity_poly.pdbx_seq_one_letter_code
_entity_poly.pdbx_strand_id
1 'polypeptide(L)'
;VSYAYCGNNKKFTDYIVNKSKEGNINFMLDSGAFTLFNAKQPREWLNLDNYCNYLEKYGNEFEKYVMLDVIGSDHKSKKNYELMLKRQLNPMFVFTMVDKDYKYLKDAVKINKDICVAGGVTTKGQWMRKRFQDVYNKTKAKIHALGYVKYPDMYKLPIVSVDSSTWIQSAQSYGRLLSFDYGLQDGYVWTEILTKKEKLSYRMKRILESLEITPKMFSNHDNHKGANSIASLINLITYIKYQKFSKEKGLNLFLAASNMTGCKTIDWVNNNFDSITFKKWQNFKQKLSSKHK
;
A
#
# COMPACT_ATOMS: atom_id res chain seq x y z
N VAL A 1 -4.82 2.30 3.55
CA VAL A 1 -4.95 1.92 4.97
C VAL A 1 -5.75 0.64 5.09
N SER A 2 -5.70 -0.06 6.23
CA SER A 2 -6.50 -1.28 6.43
C SER A 2 -7.42 -1.14 7.64
N TYR A 3 -8.66 -1.63 7.51
CA TYR A 3 -9.65 -1.67 8.58
C TYR A 3 -9.11 -2.40 9.83
N ALA A 4 -8.29 -3.42 9.64
CA ALA A 4 -7.63 -4.14 10.74
C ALA A 4 -6.80 -3.23 11.68
N TYR A 5 -6.49 -2.02 11.28
CA TYR A 5 -5.71 -1.06 12.07
C TYR A 5 -6.48 0.21 12.46
N CYS A 6 -7.41 0.66 11.63
CA CYS A 6 -8.19 1.87 11.91
C CYS A 6 -9.58 1.58 12.50
N GLY A 7 -10.21 0.44 12.19
CA GLY A 7 -11.58 0.14 12.53
C GLY A 7 -11.92 0.17 14.03
N ASN A 8 -10.98 -0.23 14.88
CA ASN A 8 -11.12 -0.15 16.35
C ASN A 8 -10.20 0.94 16.96
N ASN A 9 -9.88 1.97 16.18
CA ASN A 9 -9.03 3.09 16.62
C ASN A 9 -9.65 4.43 16.21
N LYS A 10 -10.47 4.98 17.11
CA LYS A 10 -11.18 6.23 16.84
C LYS A 10 -10.24 7.37 16.42
N LYS A 11 -9.10 7.54 17.11
CA LYS A 11 -8.13 8.61 16.76
C LYS A 11 -7.58 8.45 15.34
N PHE A 12 -7.35 7.22 14.91
CA PHE A 12 -6.87 6.96 13.56
C PHE A 12 -7.97 7.18 12.52
N THR A 13 -9.20 6.74 12.80
CA THR A 13 -10.36 7.00 11.94
C THR A 13 -10.62 8.51 11.81
N ASP A 14 -10.66 9.24 12.91
CA ASP A 14 -10.84 10.70 12.89
C ASP A 14 -9.75 11.40 12.05
N TYR A 15 -8.51 10.95 12.15
CA TYR A 15 -7.41 11.46 11.31
C TYR A 15 -7.67 11.21 9.82
N ILE A 16 -8.09 10.00 9.43
CA ILE A 16 -8.41 9.66 8.03
C ILE A 16 -9.54 10.56 7.51
N VAL A 17 -10.64 10.66 8.26
CA VAL A 17 -11.80 11.46 7.90
C VAL A 17 -11.43 12.94 7.70
N ASN A 18 -10.66 13.51 8.63
CA ASN A 18 -10.23 14.91 8.52
C ASN A 18 -9.34 15.12 7.28
N LYS A 19 -8.39 14.20 7.03
CA LYS A 19 -7.49 14.30 5.87
C LYS A 19 -8.20 14.08 4.53
N SER A 20 -9.20 13.21 4.49
CA SER A 20 -10.04 13.03 3.31
C SER A 20 -10.80 14.33 2.98
N LYS A 21 -11.40 14.98 3.98
CA LYS A 21 -12.12 16.24 3.82
C LYS A 21 -11.23 17.41 3.40
N GLU A 22 -9.95 17.42 3.79
CA GLU A 22 -8.97 18.40 3.30
C GLU A 22 -8.69 18.23 1.79
N GLY A 23 -9.07 17.12 1.18
CA GLY A 23 -8.93 16.85 -0.26
C GLY A 23 -7.49 16.61 -0.74
N ASN A 24 -6.52 16.55 0.16
CA ASN A 24 -5.10 16.44 -0.18
C ASN A 24 -4.60 14.99 -0.29
N ILE A 25 -5.36 14.04 0.27
CA ILE A 25 -4.99 12.61 0.31
C ILE A 25 -6.20 11.76 -0.02
N ASN A 26 -6.05 10.89 -1.01
CA ASN A 26 -7.03 9.87 -1.33
C ASN A 26 -6.70 8.59 -0.57
N PHE A 27 -7.65 8.11 0.23
CA PHE A 27 -7.50 6.87 0.97
C PHE A 27 -8.22 5.72 0.27
N MET A 28 -7.53 4.59 0.17
CA MET A 28 -8.14 3.31 -0.14
C MET A 28 -8.19 2.46 1.14
N LEU A 29 -9.35 1.85 1.44
CA LEU A 29 -9.52 0.99 2.61
C LEU A 29 -9.44 -0.48 2.21
N ASP A 30 -8.40 -1.16 2.68
CA ASP A 30 -8.30 -2.62 2.68
C ASP A 30 -9.11 -3.20 3.85
N SER A 31 -9.76 -4.33 3.62
CA SER A 31 -10.65 -4.97 4.59
C SER A 31 -9.94 -5.55 5.82
N GLY A 32 -8.64 -5.88 5.70
CA GLY A 32 -7.88 -6.57 6.73
C GLY A 32 -8.00 -8.09 6.72
N ALA A 33 -8.54 -8.68 5.64
CA ALA A 33 -8.70 -10.14 5.49
C ALA A 33 -7.38 -10.91 5.72
N PHE A 34 -6.26 -10.41 5.19
CA PHE A 34 -4.95 -11.03 5.40
C PHE A 34 -4.50 -10.97 6.86
N THR A 35 -4.80 -9.90 7.57
CA THR A 35 -4.52 -9.76 9.00
C THR A 35 -5.36 -10.74 9.82
N LEU A 36 -6.64 -10.90 9.46
CA LEU A 36 -7.54 -11.85 10.08
C LEU A 36 -7.09 -13.30 9.86
N PHE A 37 -6.71 -13.64 8.63
CA PHE A 37 -6.22 -14.97 8.25
C PHE A 37 -4.95 -15.38 9.02
N ASN A 38 -4.03 -14.45 9.26
CA ASN A 38 -2.77 -14.70 9.96
C ASN A 38 -2.84 -14.42 11.47
N ALA A 39 -4.00 -14.09 12.01
CA ALA A 39 -4.15 -13.80 13.42
C ALA A 39 -3.95 -15.06 14.27
N LYS A 40 -2.99 -15.03 15.19
CA LYS A 40 -2.75 -16.13 16.16
C LYS A 40 -3.87 -16.22 17.21
N GLN A 41 -4.59 -15.13 17.43
CA GLN A 41 -5.73 -15.04 18.34
C GLN A 41 -6.90 -14.40 17.62
N PRO A 42 -8.14 -14.82 17.94
CA PRO A 42 -9.34 -14.23 17.36
C PRO A 42 -9.37 -12.72 17.61
N ARG A 43 -9.72 -11.97 16.58
CA ARG A 43 -10.02 -10.54 16.68
C ARG A 43 -11.53 -10.38 16.50
N GLU A 44 -12.28 -10.53 17.58
CA GLU A 44 -13.76 -10.54 17.56
C GLU A 44 -14.35 -9.30 16.87
N TRP A 45 -13.72 -8.15 17.04
CA TRP A 45 -14.15 -6.91 16.40
C TRP A 45 -13.90 -6.88 14.87
N LEU A 46 -12.96 -7.69 14.34
CA LEU A 46 -12.65 -7.77 12.91
C LEU A 46 -13.54 -8.84 12.27
N ASN A 47 -14.80 -8.51 12.06
CA ASN A 47 -15.82 -9.33 11.45
C ASN A 47 -16.60 -8.53 10.40
N LEU A 48 -17.45 -9.21 9.62
CA LEU A 48 -18.18 -8.60 8.53
C LEU A 48 -19.16 -7.52 9.00
N ASP A 49 -19.91 -7.76 10.06
CA ASP A 49 -20.92 -6.81 10.54
C ASP A 49 -20.29 -5.50 11.02
N ASN A 50 -19.23 -5.60 11.82
CA ASN A 50 -18.50 -4.42 12.27
C ASN A 50 -17.83 -3.67 11.11
N TYR A 51 -17.33 -4.38 10.11
CA TYR A 51 -16.76 -3.77 8.90
C TYR A 51 -17.84 -3.04 8.10
N CYS A 52 -19.01 -3.64 7.91
CA CYS A 52 -20.14 -2.98 7.26
C CYS A 52 -20.61 -1.75 8.02
N ASN A 53 -20.79 -1.83 9.34
CA ASN A 53 -21.16 -0.69 10.19
C ASN A 53 -20.14 0.47 10.04
N TYR A 54 -18.85 0.13 9.97
CA TYR A 54 -17.82 1.12 9.74
C TYR A 54 -17.95 1.78 8.38
N LEU A 55 -18.18 0.99 7.31
CA LEU A 55 -18.37 1.50 5.95
C LEU A 55 -19.64 2.33 5.78
N GLU A 56 -20.74 1.95 6.41
CA GLU A 56 -21.98 2.75 6.41
C GLU A 56 -21.75 4.14 6.99
N LYS A 57 -20.88 4.23 8.00
CA LYS A 57 -20.57 5.52 8.65
C LYS A 57 -19.49 6.32 7.96
N TYR A 58 -18.47 5.68 7.43
CA TYR A 58 -17.24 6.34 6.95
C TYR A 58 -16.85 5.98 5.51
N GLY A 59 -17.63 5.14 4.82
CA GLY A 59 -17.27 4.64 3.49
C GLY A 59 -17.06 5.74 2.45
N ASN A 60 -17.79 6.85 2.56
CA ASN A 60 -17.68 8.01 1.67
C ASN A 60 -16.35 8.79 1.84
N GLU A 61 -15.61 8.54 2.91
CA GLU A 61 -14.31 9.17 3.15
C GLU A 61 -13.16 8.43 2.45
N PHE A 62 -13.46 7.31 1.80
CA PHE A 62 -12.49 6.52 1.05
C PHE A 62 -12.79 6.61 -0.45
N GLU A 63 -11.74 6.81 -1.26
CA GLU A 63 -11.87 6.74 -2.72
C GLU A 63 -12.41 5.39 -3.15
N LYS A 64 -11.95 4.33 -2.48
CA LYS A 64 -12.35 2.94 -2.73
C LYS A 64 -12.19 2.12 -1.45
N TYR A 65 -12.99 1.08 -1.34
CA TYR A 65 -12.83 0.08 -0.27
C TYR A 65 -13.03 -1.34 -0.79
N VAL A 66 -12.31 -2.27 -0.19
CA VAL A 66 -12.27 -3.68 -0.58
C VAL A 66 -13.28 -4.46 0.22
N MET A 67 -13.96 -5.45 -0.37
CA MET A 67 -14.81 -6.37 0.38
C MET A 67 -13.99 -7.16 1.44
N LEU A 68 -14.65 -7.63 2.49
CA LEU A 68 -14.02 -8.57 3.43
C LEU A 68 -14.07 -9.98 2.83
N ASP A 69 -13.00 -10.35 2.13
CA ASP A 69 -12.84 -11.69 1.57
C ASP A 69 -12.43 -12.72 2.65
N VAL A 70 -12.69 -13.99 2.37
CA VAL A 70 -12.26 -15.11 3.21
C VAL A 70 -11.19 -15.89 2.47
N ILE A 71 -9.94 -15.68 2.89
CA ILE A 71 -8.78 -16.33 2.23
C ILE A 71 -8.93 -17.85 2.29
N GLY A 72 -8.82 -18.48 1.10
CA GLY A 72 -8.98 -19.91 0.94
C GLY A 72 -10.44 -20.38 0.73
N SER A 73 -11.42 -19.47 0.70
CA SER A 73 -12.82 -19.83 0.45
C SER A 73 -13.53 -18.78 -0.42
N ASP A 74 -13.59 -19.04 -1.73
CA ASP A 74 -14.33 -18.20 -2.68
C ASP A 74 -15.83 -18.15 -2.38
N HIS A 75 -16.43 -19.28 -1.95
CA HIS A 75 -17.83 -19.34 -1.58
C HIS A 75 -18.18 -18.39 -0.41
N LYS A 76 -17.37 -18.42 0.67
CA LYS A 76 -17.56 -17.51 1.81
C LYS A 76 -17.31 -16.06 1.41
N SER A 77 -16.34 -15.81 0.56
CA SER A 77 -16.05 -14.47 0.03
C SER A 77 -17.24 -13.93 -0.76
N LYS A 78 -17.84 -14.72 -1.65
CA LYS A 78 -19.04 -14.34 -2.39
C LYS A 78 -20.22 -14.03 -1.47
N LYS A 79 -20.45 -14.87 -0.45
CA LYS A 79 -21.50 -14.63 0.56
C LYS A 79 -21.28 -13.31 1.29
N ASN A 80 -20.05 -13.00 1.69
CA ASN A 80 -19.72 -11.72 2.31
C ASN A 80 -20.00 -10.54 1.35
N TYR A 81 -19.59 -10.66 0.09
CA TYR A 81 -19.85 -9.64 -0.92
C TYR A 81 -21.36 -9.37 -1.10
N GLU A 82 -22.17 -10.43 -1.23
CA GLU A 82 -23.63 -10.32 -1.35
C GLU A 82 -24.28 -9.69 -0.12
N LEU A 83 -23.78 -9.99 1.09
CA LEU A 83 -24.26 -9.34 2.32
C LEU A 83 -23.90 -7.86 2.35
N MET A 84 -22.71 -7.48 1.90
CA MET A 84 -22.32 -6.07 1.78
C MET A 84 -23.21 -5.32 0.78
N LEU A 85 -23.52 -5.93 -0.37
CA LEU A 85 -24.43 -5.34 -1.38
C LEU A 85 -25.86 -5.17 -0.83
N LYS A 86 -26.37 -6.14 -0.06
CA LYS A 86 -27.68 -6.03 0.62
C LYS A 86 -27.74 -4.86 1.59
N ARG A 87 -26.63 -4.47 2.17
CA ARG A 87 -26.47 -3.28 3.03
C ARG A 87 -26.18 -2.00 2.20
N GLN A 88 -26.39 -2.02 0.90
CA GLN A 88 -26.19 -0.89 -0.04
C GLN A 88 -24.74 -0.39 -0.08
N LEU A 89 -23.79 -1.22 0.31
CA LEU A 89 -22.37 -0.95 0.16
C LEU A 89 -21.91 -1.33 -1.25
N ASN A 90 -20.91 -0.62 -1.78
CA ASN A 90 -20.36 -0.87 -3.11
C ASN A 90 -18.85 -1.18 -3.06
N PRO A 91 -18.43 -2.30 -2.43
CA PRO A 91 -17.02 -2.64 -2.31
C PRO A 91 -16.44 -3.13 -3.63
N MET A 92 -15.11 -2.99 -3.80
CA MET A 92 -14.39 -3.72 -4.84
C MET A 92 -14.45 -5.22 -4.53
N PHE A 93 -14.89 -6.02 -5.49
CA PHE A 93 -14.87 -7.48 -5.38
C PHE A 93 -13.44 -8.01 -5.45
N VAL A 94 -13.08 -8.96 -4.58
CA VAL A 94 -11.76 -9.62 -4.60
C VAL A 94 -11.84 -10.92 -5.39
N PHE A 95 -11.10 -10.98 -6.50
CA PHE A 95 -10.95 -12.17 -7.34
C PHE A 95 -9.56 -12.76 -7.15
N THR A 96 -9.48 -13.96 -6.58
CA THR A 96 -8.23 -14.59 -6.21
C THR A 96 -7.61 -15.42 -7.35
N MET A 97 -6.38 -15.89 -7.16
CA MET A 97 -5.71 -16.76 -8.16
C MET A 97 -6.38 -18.12 -8.34
N VAL A 98 -7.11 -18.59 -7.34
CA VAL A 98 -7.78 -19.91 -7.37
C VAL A 98 -9.20 -19.84 -7.89
N ASP A 99 -9.81 -18.67 -7.92
CA ASP A 99 -11.17 -18.48 -8.42
C ASP A 99 -11.28 -18.80 -9.92
N LYS A 100 -12.29 -19.59 -10.28
CA LYS A 100 -12.56 -19.98 -11.67
C LYS A 100 -13.93 -19.49 -12.17
N ASP A 101 -14.75 -18.94 -11.29
CA ASP A 101 -16.08 -18.48 -11.61
C ASP A 101 -16.10 -17.10 -12.27
N TYR A 102 -15.73 -17.07 -13.55
CA TYR A 102 -15.77 -15.83 -14.33
C TYR A 102 -17.19 -15.33 -14.60
N LYS A 103 -18.23 -16.17 -14.47
CA LYS A 103 -19.62 -15.73 -14.60
C LYS A 103 -19.96 -14.80 -13.43
N TYR A 104 -19.67 -15.24 -12.21
CA TYR A 104 -19.86 -14.42 -11.02
C TYR A 104 -19.03 -13.13 -11.05
N LEU A 105 -17.77 -13.23 -11.49
CA LEU A 105 -16.92 -12.03 -11.66
C LEU A 105 -17.54 -11.03 -12.64
N LYS A 106 -18.10 -11.48 -13.79
CA LYS A 106 -18.79 -10.61 -14.74
C LYS A 106 -20.00 -9.92 -14.12
N ASP A 107 -20.75 -10.62 -13.27
CA ASP A 107 -21.89 -10.04 -12.57
C ASP A 107 -21.44 -9.02 -11.51
N ALA A 108 -20.38 -9.30 -10.76
CA ALA A 108 -19.78 -8.34 -9.84
C ALA A 108 -19.28 -7.06 -10.56
N VAL A 109 -18.66 -7.19 -11.73
CA VAL A 109 -18.17 -6.06 -12.55
C VAL A 109 -19.31 -5.19 -13.10
N LYS A 110 -20.51 -5.73 -13.30
CA LYS A 110 -21.69 -4.92 -13.67
C LYS A 110 -22.11 -3.99 -12.53
N ILE A 111 -21.90 -4.41 -11.29
CA ILE A 111 -22.22 -3.63 -10.08
C ILE A 111 -21.12 -2.61 -9.82
N ASN A 112 -19.86 -3.07 -9.76
CA ASN A 112 -18.69 -2.21 -9.55
C ASN A 112 -17.59 -2.58 -10.56
N LYS A 113 -17.24 -1.65 -11.44
CA LYS A 113 -16.17 -1.86 -12.43
C LYS A 113 -14.78 -1.95 -11.82
N ASP A 114 -14.59 -1.42 -10.62
CA ASP A 114 -13.35 -1.53 -9.88
C ASP A 114 -13.32 -2.86 -9.10
N ILE A 115 -12.32 -3.68 -9.36
CA ILE A 115 -12.14 -4.98 -8.70
C ILE A 115 -10.71 -5.13 -8.21
N CYS A 116 -10.53 -5.97 -7.19
CA CYS A 116 -9.21 -6.40 -6.74
C CYS A 116 -8.88 -7.77 -7.33
N VAL A 117 -7.63 -7.95 -7.78
CA VAL A 117 -7.07 -9.26 -8.06
C VAL A 117 -5.96 -9.55 -7.06
N ALA A 118 -6.17 -10.59 -6.25
CA ALA A 118 -5.29 -10.99 -5.16
C ALA A 118 -4.55 -12.30 -5.45
N GLY A 119 -3.49 -12.60 -4.66
CA GLY A 119 -2.76 -13.87 -4.73
C GLY A 119 -1.27 -13.72 -5.09
N GLY A 120 -0.75 -12.49 -5.18
CA GLY A 120 0.62 -12.21 -5.61
C GLY A 120 1.72 -12.66 -4.65
N VAL A 121 1.41 -12.87 -3.37
CA VAL A 121 2.43 -13.16 -2.34
C VAL A 121 3.04 -14.57 -2.53
N THR A 122 2.26 -15.54 -2.97
CA THR A 122 2.68 -16.95 -3.11
C THR A 122 2.84 -17.42 -4.55
N THR A 123 2.49 -16.58 -5.52
CA THR A 123 2.37 -17.00 -6.91
C THR A 123 3.51 -16.46 -7.77
N LYS A 124 4.02 -17.29 -8.69
CA LYS A 124 5.05 -16.88 -9.66
C LYS A 124 4.53 -15.72 -10.52
N GLY A 125 5.36 -14.70 -10.77
CA GLY A 125 4.97 -13.48 -11.46
C GLY A 125 4.28 -13.69 -12.81
N GLN A 126 4.70 -14.71 -13.59
CA GLN A 126 4.07 -15.04 -14.88
C GLN A 126 2.60 -15.46 -14.77
N TRP A 127 2.22 -16.16 -13.68
CA TRP A 127 0.83 -16.55 -13.44
C TRP A 127 -0.04 -15.35 -13.10
N MET A 128 0.49 -14.41 -12.34
CA MET A 128 -0.21 -13.15 -12.04
C MET A 128 -0.45 -12.33 -13.30
N ARG A 129 0.56 -12.20 -14.19
CA ARG A 129 0.42 -11.49 -15.46
C ARG A 129 -0.70 -12.09 -16.31
N LYS A 130 -0.70 -13.43 -16.47
CA LYS A 130 -1.76 -14.13 -17.18
C LYS A 130 -3.12 -13.87 -16.52
N ARG A 131 -3.19 -13.91 -15.19
CA ARG A 131 -4.43 -13.68 -14.44
C ARG A 131 -5.01 -12.28 -14.71
N PHE A 132 -4.19 -11.22 -14.63
CA PHE A 132 -4.64 -9.87 -14.95
C PHE A 132 -5.17 -9.78 -16.38
N GLN A 133 -4.45 -10.38 -17.34
CA GLN A 133 -4.85 -10.39 -18.75
C GLN A 133 -6.17 -11.13 -18.96
N ASP A 134 -6.34 -12.31 -18.36
CA ASP A 134 -7.55 -13.13 -18.46
C ASP A 134 -8.76 -12.40 -17.85
N VAL A 135 -8.59 -11.80 -16.68
CA VAL A 135 -9.63 -11.02 -16.00
C VAL A 135 -10.04 -9.84 -16.88
N TYR A 136 -9.09 -9.05 -17.36
CA TYR A 136 -9.37 -7.90 -18.20
C TYR A 136 -10.06 -8.29 -19.52
N ASN A 137 -9.55 -9.33 -20.20
CA ASN A 137 -10.12 -9.78 -21.48
C ASN A 137 -11.57 -10.21 -21.32
N LYS A 138 -11.91 -10.87 -20.22
CA LYS A 138 -13.25 -11.40 -19.97
C LYS A 138 -14.23 -10.38 -19.42
N THR A 139 -13.77 -9.31 -18.77
CA THR A 139 -14.66 -8.41 -18.02
C THR A 139 -14.51 -6.95 -18.37
N LYS A 140 -13.34 -6.52 -18.90
CA LYS A 140 -12.95 -5.12 -19.09
C LYS A 140 -13.00 -4.30 -17.80
N ALA A 141 -12.80 -4.97 -16.65
CA ALA A 141 -12.78 -4.34 -15.34
C ALA A 141 -11.58 -3.42 -15.16
N LYS A 142 -11.71 -2.45 -14.27
CA LYS A 142 -10.60 -1.66 -13.73
C LYS A 142 -9.95 -2.45 -12.60
N ILE A 143 -8.75 -2.99 -12.85
CA ILE A 143 -8.11 -3.93 -11.94
C ILE A 143 -7.21 -3.18 -10.96
N HIS A 144 -7.46 -3.34 -9.66
CA HIS A 144 -6.49 -3.09 -8.60
C HIS A 144 -5.73 -4.38 -8.30
N ALA A 145 -4.39 -4.35 -8.45
CA ALA A 145 -3.54 -5.52 -8.22
C ALA A 145 -3.01 -5.49 -6.78
N LEU A 146 -3.65 -6.25 -5.88
CA LEU A 146 -3.31 -6.28 -4.45
C LEU A 146 -1.89 -6.79 -4.22
N GLY A 147 -1.04 -5.92 -3.62
CA GLY A 147 0.33 -6.23 -3.25
C GLY A 147 1.26 -6.56 -4.42
N TYR A 148 0.88 -6.21 -5.66
CA TYR A 148 1.67 -6.55 -6.85
C TYR A 148 2.40 -5.33 -7.41
N VAL A 149 3.64 -5.13 -6.97
CA VAL A 149 4.51 -4.07 -7.49
C VAL A 149 5.74 -4.71 -8.12
N LYS A 150 5.66 -4.99 -9.42
CA LYS A 150 6.77 -5.58 -10.20
C LYS A 150 7.10 -4.72 -11.42
N TYR A 151 8.31 -4.23 -11.44
CA TYR A 151 8.89 -3.44 -12.50
C TYR A 151 9.54 -4.28 -13.59
N PRO A 152 9.56 -3.81 -14.81
CA PRO A 152 8.74 -2.77 -15.43
C PRO A 152 7.38 -3.29 -15.87
N ASP A 153 7.09 -4.55 -15.58
CA ASP A 153 5.95 -5.29 -16.14
C ASP A 153 4.60 -4.68 -15.85
N MET A 154 4.43 -4.08 -14.66
CA MET A 154 3.13 -3.58 -14.23
C MET A 154 2.55 -2.50 -15.17
N TYR A 155 3.39 -1.73 -15.87
CA TYR A 155 2.93 -0.73 -16.85
C TYR A 155 2.41 -1.35 -18.16
N LYS A 156 2.77 -2.62 -18.42
CA LYS A 156 2.36 -3.38 -19.61
C LYS A 156 1.11 -4.23 -19.35
N LEU A 157 0.64 -4.23 -18.10
CA LEU A 157 -0.52 -5.01 -17.68
C LEU A 157 -1.79 -4.15 -17.66
N PRO A 158 -2.95 -4.75 -17.89
CA PRO A 158 -4.22 -4.04 -17.87
C PRO A 158 -4.71 -3.78 -16.43
N ILE A 159 -3.88 -3.14 -15.63
CA ILE A 159 -4.16 -2.76 -14.24
C ILE A 159 -4.19 -1.24 -14.12
N VAL A 160 -5.05 -0.70 -13.28
CA VAL A 160 -5.21 0.75 -13.08
C VAL A 160 -4.64 1.22 -11.75
N SER A 161 -4.46 0.30 -10.81
CA SER A 161 -3.86 0.64 -9.52
C SER A 161 -3.21 -0.56 -8.85
N VAL A 162 -2.25 -0.27 -7.97
CA VAL A 162 -1.52 -1.23 -7.13
C VAL A 162 -1.32 -0.64 -5.74
N ASP A 163 -1.04 -1.49 -4.76
CA ASP A 163 -0.62 -1.05 -3.43
C ASP A 163 0.71 -1.66 -3.02
N SER A 164 1.43 -0.98 -2.13
CA SER A 164 2.71 -1.47 -1.61
C SER A 164 2.97 -1.04 -0.18
N SER A 165 3.39 -2.00 0.64
CA SER A 165 4.01 -1.78 1.96
C SER A 165 5.54 -1.90 1.92
N THR A 166 6.13 -2.13 0.76
CA THR A 166 7.57 -2.42 0.61
C THR A 166 8.45 -1.26 1.09
N TRP A 167 7.98 -0.01 0.95
CA TRP A 167 8.71 1.16 1.41
C TRP A 167 9.07 1.09 2.90
N ILE A 168 8.16 0.56 3.73
CA ILE A 168 8.37 0.43 5.18
C ILE A 168 8.94 -0.93 5.56
N GLN A 169 8.45 -2.02 4.96
CA GLN A 169 8.92 -3.37 5.25
C GLN A 169 10.40 -3.56 4.91
N SER A 170 10.86 -3.01 3.78
CA SER A 170 12.26 -3.10 3.39
C SER A 170 13.19 -2.45 4.40
N ALA A 171 12.81 -1.32 4.99
CA ALA A 171 13.59 -0.66 6.02
C ALA A 171 13.51 -1.37 7.37
N GLN A 172 12.30 -1.77 7.80
CA GLN A 172 12.08 -2.35 9.12
C GLN A 172 12.63 -3.77 9.26
N SER A 173 12.38 -4.62 8.26
CA SER A 173 12.65 -6.05 8.38
C SER A 173 13.98 -6.45 7.74
N TYR A 174 14.38 -5.77 6.66
CA TYR A 174 15.50 -6.24 5.83
C TYR A 174 16.68 -5.28 5.80
N GLY A 175 16.58 -4.07 6.36
CA GLY A 175 17.64 -3.06 6.26
C GLY A 175 18.01 -2.74 4.81
N ARG A 176 17.01 -2.69 3.91
CA ARG A 176 17.22 -2.44 2.48
C ARG A 176 16.96 -0.98 2.15
N LEU A 177 17.87 -0.39 1.38
CA LEU A 177 17.68 0.89 0.72
C LEU A 177 17.12 0.68 -0.67
N LEU A 178 16.14 1.50 -1.01
CA LEU A 178 15.50 1.51 -2.32
C LEU A 178 15.82 2.84 -2.99
N SER A 179 16.16 2.82 -4.28
CA SER A 179 16.31 4.03 -5.08
C SER A 179 15.56 3.88 -6.40
N PHE A 180 14.95 4.96 -6.85
CA PHE A 180 14.19 5.01 -8.10
C PHE A 180 14.96 5.79 -9.16
N ASP A 181 15.05 5.25 -10.37
CA ASP A 181 15.74 5.86 -11.48
C ASP A 181 14.77 6.25 -12.61
N TYR A 182 14.67 7.55 -12.87
CA TYR A 182 13.90 8.10 -13.98
C TYR A 182 14.58 7.90 -15.36
N GLY A 183 15.90 7.69 -15.40
CA GLY A 183 16.68 7.61 -16.62
C GLY A 183 16.45 6.35 -17.45
N LEU A 184 15.74 5.36 -16.90
CA LEU A 184 15.33 4.16 -17.62
C LEU A 184 13.90 4.35 -18.12
N GLN A 185 13.65 4.00 -19.39
CA GLN A 185 12.34 4.21 -20.05
C GLN A 185 11.14 3.70 -19.25
N ASP A 186 11.34 2.65 -18.48
CA ASP A 186 10.29 1.99 -17.69
C ASP A 186 10.36 2.34 -16.18
N GLY A 187 11.34 3.13 -15.74
CA GLY A 187 11.63 3.40 -14.33
C GLY A 187 12.03 2.14 -13.55
N TYR A 188 13.15 2.19 -12.82
CA TYR A 188 13.63 1.06 -12.04
C TYR A 188 13.73 1.40 -10.56
N VAL A 189 13.31 0.48 -9.68
CA VAL A 189 13.62 0.52 -8.27
C VAL A 189 14.80 -0.39 -8.00
N TRP A 190 15.91 0.19 -7.62
CA TRP A 190 17.12 -0.51 -7.23
C TRP A 190 17.11 -0.80 -5.74
N THR A 191 17.64 -1.94 -5.36
CA THR A 191 17.73 -2.35 -3.95
C THR A 191 19.18 -2.52 -3.55
N GLU A 192 19.61 -1.83 -2.51
CA GLU A 192 20.90 -2.02 -1.85
C GLU A 192 20.71 -2.58 -0.45
N ILE A 193 21.52 -3.58 -0.07
CA ILE A 193 21.41 -4.23 1.25
C ILE A 193 22.45 -3.60 2.19
N LEU A 194 21.97 -3.00 3.28
CA LEU A 194 22.84 -2.31 4.26
C LEU A 194 23.67 -3.23 5.13
N THR A 195 23.29 -4.51 5.24
CA THR A 195 23.95 -5.47 6.12
C THR A 195 25.29 -5.98 5.61
N LYS A 196 25.62 -5.71 4.35
CA LYS A 196 26.92 -6.02 3.77
C LYS A 196 27.80 -4.78 3.79
N LYS A 197 29.07 -4.94 4.14
CA LYS A 197 30.11 -3.90 4.09
C LYS A 197 30.41 -3.45 2.64
N GLU A 198 29.47 -3.59 1.75
CA GLU A 198 29.61 -3.19 0.35
C GLU A 198 29.61 -1.67 0.23
N LYS A 199 30.44 -1.17 -0.65
CA LYS A 199 30.47 0.25 -0.98
C LYS A 199 29.10 0.64 -1.58
N LEU A 200 28.46 1.64 -1.01
CA LEU A 200 27.25 2.21 -1.59
C LEU A 200 27.46 2.63 -3.03
N SER A 201 26.47 2.38 -3.87
CA SER A 201 26.50 2.83 -5.26
C SER A 201 26.64 4.35 -5.35
N TYR A 202 27.15 4.84 -6.48
CA TYR A 202 27.22 6.28 -6.75
C TYR A 202 25.85 6.95 -6.62
N ARG A 203 24.79 6.30 -7.12
CA ARG A 203 23.41 6.77 -7.01
C ARG A 203 22.97 6.94 -5.56
N MET A 204 23.24 5.95 -4.72
CA MET A 204 22.86 6.03 -3.30
C MET A 204 23.62 7.12 -2.56
N LYS A 205 24.92 7.31 -2.88
CA LYS A 205 25.70 8.42 -2.32
C LYS A 205 25.08 9.78 -2.69
N ARG A 206 24.66 9.98 -3.93
CA ARG A 206 23.98 11.22 -4.36
C ARG A 206 22.66 11.45 -3.61
N ILE A 207 21.90 10.40 -3.32
CA ILE A 207 20.67 10.50 -2.52
C ILE A 207 21.02 10.92 -1.08
N LEU A 208 22.05 10.32 -0.47
CA LEU A 208 22.47 10.68 0.88
C LEU A 208 22.93 12.14 0.95
N GLU A 209 23.76 12.58 -0.01
CA GLU A 209 24.21 13.96 -0.13
C GLU A 209 23.04 14.94 -0.27
N SER A 210 22.06 14.64 -1.11
CA SER A 210 20.87 15.49 -1.30
C SER A 210 19.99 15.62 -0.04
N LEU A 211 20.12 14.68 0.88
CA LEU A 211 19.44 14.67 2.17
C LEU A 211 20.32 15.21 3.33
N GLU A 212 21.51 15.72 3.01
CA GLU A 212 22.51 16.18 3.99
C GLU A 212 22.93 15.06 4.97
N ILE A 213 22.95 13.81 4.51
CA ILE A 213 23.35 12.66 5.31
C ILE A 213 24.84 12.39 5.10
N THR A 214 25.62 12.59 6.14
CA THR A 214 27.07 12.30 6.11
C THR A 214 27.36 10.80 6.24
N PRO A 215 28.53 10.32 5.78
CA PRO A 215 28.95 8.92 5.98
C PRO A 215 28.93 8.50 7.45
N LYS A 216 29.30 9.40 8.38
CA LYS A 216 29.26 9.15 9.82
C LYS A 216 27.82 8.95 10.33
N MET A 217 26.86 9.75 9.87
CA MET A 217 25.45 9.58 10.22
C MET A 217 24.90 8.28 9.67
N PHE A 218 25.32 7.92 8.45
CA PHE A 218 24.88 6.69 7.80
C PHE A 218 25.50 5.44 8.45
N SER A 219 26.73 5.49 8.92
CA SER A 219 27.41 4.33 9.55
C SER A 219 26.86 3.98 10.94
N ASN A 220 26.07 4.84 11.57
CA ASN A 220 25.43 4.52 12.85
C ASN A 220 24.36 3.45 12.65
N HIS A 221 24.50 2.30 13.34
CA HIS A 221 23.60 1.14 13.22
C HIS A 221 22.13 1.49 13.46
N ASP A 222 21.81 2.41 14.36
CA ASP A 222 20.44 2.83 14.69
C ASP A 222 19.75 3.55 13.52
N ASN A 223 20.52 4.03 12.55
CA ASN A 223 20.00 4.68 11.37
C ASN A 223 19.64 3.71 10.23
N HIS A 224 19.97 2.42 10.35
CA HIS A 224 19.77 1.44 9.28
C HIS A 224 18.43 0.71 9.34
N LYS A 225 17.87 0.50 10.54
CA LYS A 225 16.64 -0.28 10.72
C LYS A 225 15.58 0.53 11.50
N GLY A 226 14.32 0.18 11.25
CA GLY A 226 13.19 0.76 11.95
C GLY A 226 12.46 1.83 11.18
N ALA A 227 11.27 2.19 11.65
CA ALA A 227 10.37 3.15 11.00
C ALA A 227 10.91 4.59 10.99
N ASN A 228 11.90 4.88 11.81
CA ASN A 228 12.50 6.22 11.96
C ASN A 228 13.91 6.29 11.36
N SER A 229 14.36 5.22 10.72
CA SER A 229 15.71 5.13 10.17
C SER A 229 15.89 5.97 8.91
N ILE A 230 17.14 6.22 8.56
CA ILE A 230 17.53 6.78 7.25
C ILE A 230 16.96 5.92 6.11
N ALA A 231 16.99 4.60 6.26
CA ALA A 231 16.43 3.67 5.27
C ALA A 231 14.92 3.91 5.05
N SER A 232 14.15 4.14 6.12
CA SER A 232 12.72 4.46 5.99
C SER A 232 12.47 5.77 5.25
N LEU A 233 13.26 6.80 5.51
CA LEU A 233 13.15 8.08 4.81
C LEU A 233 13.48 7.92 3.33
N ILE A 234 14.61 7.30 2.99
CA ILE A 234 15.04 7.10 1.60
C ILE A 234 14.02 6.25 0.84
N ASN A 235 13.56 5.17 1.44
CA ASN A 235 12.58 4.29 0.83
C ASN A 235 11.25 5.02 0.57
N LEU A 236 10.80 5.84 1.51
CA LEU A 236 9.57 6.61 1.35
C LEU A 236 9.72 7.66 0.24
N ILE A 237 10.81 8.41 0.20
CA ILE A 237 11.10 9.35 -0.89
C ILE A 237 11.12 8.62 -2.24
N THR A 238 11.76 7.46 -2.29
CA THR A 238 11.82 6.61 -3.48
C THR A 238 10.41 6.22 -3.94
N TYR A 239 9.55 5.78 -3.02
CA TYR A 239 8.19 5.37 -3.36
C TYR A 239 7.28 6.55 -3.73
N ILE A 240 7.47 7.72 -3.17
CA ILE A 240 6.75 8.93 -3.61
C ILE A 240 7.17 9.35 -5.02
N LYS A 241 8.48 9.31 -5.34
CA LYS A 241 8.96 9.51 -6.72
C LYS A 241 8.30 8.52 -7.67
N TYR A 242 8.27 7.27 -7.25
CA TYR A 242 7.69 6.21 -8.01
C TYR A 242 6.17 6.35 -8.19
N GLN A 243 5.45 6.79 -7.17
CA GLN A 243 4.03 7.09 -7.25
C GLN A 243 3.75 8.19 -8.30
N LYS A 244 4.54 9.26 -8.29
CA LYS A 244 4.45 10.34 -9.28
C LYS A 244 4.67 9.81 -10.70
N PHE A 245 5.76 9.06 -10.92
CA PHE A 245 6.05 8.44 -12.21
C PHE A 245 4.97 7.47 -12.68
N SER A 246 4.47 6.62 -11.77
CA SER A 246 3.40 5.67 -12.08
C SER A 246 2.13 6.38 -12.53
N LYS A 247 1.80 7.51 -11.88
CA LYS A 247 0.64 8.33 -12.25
C LYS A 247 0.76 8.91 -13.66
N GLU A 248 1.96 9.34 -14.07
CA GLU A 248 2.24 9.79 -15.45
C GLU A 248 2.04 8.67 -16.48
N LYS A 249 2.23 7.41 -16.07
CA LYS A 249 1.96 6.22 -16.90
C LYS A 249 0.53 5.70 -16.78
N GLY A 250 -0.37 6.43 -16.13
CA GLY A 250 -1.77 6.05 -15.97
C GLY A 250 -2.03 5.00 -14.89
N LEU A 251 -1.07 4.74 -13.99
CA LEU A 251 -1.16 3.75 -12.93
C LEU A 251 -1.12 4.41 -11.55
N ASN A 252 -2.12 4.19 -10.73
CA ASN A 252 -2.14 4.68 -9.35
C ASN A 252 -1.42 3.72 -8.41
N LEU A 253 -0.40 4.21 -7.71
CA LEU A 253 0.30 3.47 -6.66
C LEU A 253 -0.15 3.96 -5.28
N PHE A 254 -0.80 3.10 -4.50
CA PHE A 254 -1.16 3.37 -3.11
C PHE A 254 -0.04 2.94 -2.15
N LEU A 255 0.36 3.82 -1.25
CA LEU A 255 1.33 3.51 -0.21
C LEU A 255 0.62 2.98 1.02
N ALA A 256 0.86 1.73 1.35
CA ALA A 256 0.23 1.10 2.51
C ALA A 256 0.83 1.60 3.83
N ALA A 257 -0.04 1.96 4.77
CA ALA A 257 0.32 2.35 6.14
C ALA A 257 -0.55 1.58 7.14
N SER A 258 0.10 0.99 8.15
CA SER A 258 -0.54 0.17 9.18
C SER A 258 -0.94 0.95 10.44
N ASN A 259 -0.64 2.24 10.49
CA ASN A 259 -0.98 3.09 11.65
C ASN A 259 -1.00 4.57 11.25
N MET A 260 -1.58 5.39 12.14
CA MET A 260 -1.67 6.84 11.96
C MET A 260 -0.31 7.53 11.78
N THR A 261 0.72 7.05 12.50
CA THR A 261 2.09 7.59 12.37
C THR A 261 2.64 7.38 10.97
N GLY A 262 2.39 6.22 10.36
CA GLY A 262 2.76 5.93 8.97
C GLY A 262 2.07 6.89 8.00
N CYS A 263 0.75 7.10 8.15
CA CYS A 263 0.01 8.05 7.32
C CYS A 263 0.54 9.48 7.46
N LYS A 264 0.75 9.97 8.69
CA LYS A 264 1.35 11.30 8.94
C LYS A 264 2.75 11.43 8.35
N THR A 265 3.49 10.34 8.34
CA THR A 265 4.85 10.30 7.77
C THR A 265 4.81 10.44 6.24
N ILE A 266 3.91 9.72 5.58
CA ILE A 266 3.70 9.82 4.11
C ILE A 266 3.26 11.25 3.75
N ASP A 267 2.27 11.78 4.45
CA ASP A 267 1.75 13.14 4.25
C ASP A 267 2.86 14.18 4.40
N TRP A 268 3.63 14.11 5.48
CA TRP A 268 4.72 15.05 5.72
C TRP A 268 5.81 14.99 4.64
N VAL A 269 6.25 13.78 4.22
CA VAL A 269 7.27 13.63 3.17
C VAL A 269 6.73 14.15 1.83
N ASN A 270 5.47 13.89 1.51
CA ASN A 270 4.88 14.39 0.27
C ASN A 270 4.83 15.93 0.24
N ASN A 271 4.44 16.56 1.33
CA ASN A 271 4.32 18.02 1.43
C ASN A 271 5.67 18.75 1.54
N ASN A 272 6.75 18.05 1.90
CA ASN A 272 8.10 18.64 2.03
C ASN A 272 9.08 18.08 0.99
N PHE A 273 8.59 17.40 -0.03
CA PHE A 273 9.36 16.55 -0.93
C PHE A 273 10.59 17.25 -1.53
N ASP A 274 10.45 18.50 -2.01
CA ASP A 274 11.50 19.24 -2.69
C ASP A 274 12.50 19.93 -1.73
N SER A 275 12.18 19.98 -0.44
CA SER A 275 12.99 20.66 0.58
C SER A 275 13.39 19.77 1.75
N ILE A 276 13.22 18.46 1.60
CA ILE A 276 13.45 17.52 2.69
C ILE A 276 14.94 17.33 2.97
N THR A 277 15.33 17.43 4.25
CA THR A 277 16.65 17.04 4.75
C THR A 277 16.50 16.07 5.91
N PHE A 278 17.55 15.33 6.23
CA PHE A 278 17.52 14.39 7.35
C PHE A 278 17.27 15.10 8.69
N LYS A 279 17.80 16.29 8.89
CA LYS A 279 17.55 17.11 10.08
C LYS A 279 16.07 17.47 10.23
N LYS A 280 15.42 17.93 9.15
CA LYS A 280 13.97 18.21 9.16
C LYS A 280 13.16 16.94 9.47
N TRP A 281 13.56 15.81 8.92
CA TRP A 281 12.95 14.51 9.20
C TRP A 281 13.06 14.13 10.68
N GLN A 282 14.24 14.23 11.28
CA GLN A 282 14.45 13.95 12.71
C GLN A 282 13.57 14.82 13.59
N ASN A 283 13.52 16.14 13.32
CA ASN A 283 12.67 17.08 14.06
C ASN A 283 11.17 16.71 13.95
N PHE A 284 10.72 16.32 12.77
CA PHE A 284 9.34 15.84 12.56
C PHE A 284 9.06 14.59 13.38
N LYS A 285 9.97 13.61 13.38
CA LYS A 285 9.80 12.34 14.11
C LYS A 285 9.81 12.55 15.63
N GLN A 286 10.62 13.46 16.15
CA GLN A 286 10.60 13.84 17.56
C GLN A 286 9.25 14.45 17.97
N LYS A 287 8.69 15.35 17.15
CA LYS A 287 7.35 15.93 17.38
C LYS A 287 6.23 14.90 17.34
N LEU A 288 6.35 13.87 16.51
CA LEU A 288 5.38 12.76 16.49
C LEU A 288 5.45 11.93 17.77
N SER A 289 6.66 11.67 18.29
CA SER A 289 6.87 10.86 19.49
C SER A 289 6.44 11.58 20.77
N SER A 290 6.62 12.90 20.86
CA SER A 290 6.24 13.72 22.03
C SER A 290 4.72 13.88 22.20
N LYS A 291 3.93 13.72 21.13
CA LYS A 291 2.46 13.79 21.19
C LYS A 291 1.80 12.47 21.64
N HIS A 292 2.58 11.45 21.92
CA HIS A 292 2.10 10.14 22.37
C HIS A 292 2.53 9.82 23.83
N LYS A 293 3.21 10.74 24.49
CA LYS A 293 3.38 10.76 25.94
C LYS A 293 2.34 11.71 26.56
#